data_39a165d191a2700f925f62e585972061
#
_entry.id   39a165d191a2700f925f62e585972061
#
_cell.length_a   1.000
_cell.length_b   1.000
_cell.length_c   1.000
_cell.angle_alpha   90.00
_cell.angle_beta   90.00
_cell.angle_gamma   90.00
#
_symmetry.space_group_name_H-M   'P 1'
#
loop_
_entity.id
_entity.type
_entity.pdbx_description
1 polymer ?
#
loop_
_entity_poly.entity_id
_entity_poly.type
_entity_poly.pdbx_seq_one_letter_code
_entity_poly.pdbx_strand_id
1 'polypeptide(L)'
;ALISRLHKVTVGDPAQEGVKMGALVNSEQRQDVQESVNKLIAAGCEVLLGGEADLSAAGAFFPPTLLYCSQPDETPAVHAIEAFGPVATLMPYRDRQHALTLARAGGGSLAGTLVTASGELAREFILGAARAHGRIQILNEASSVESTGHGSPLPQLVHGGPGRAGGGEELGGLRSVKHYMQRTAVQGSPTMLATIGQQWVRGAQVNEDRIHPFRKYFEEIQPGDSLLTPRRTLTEADIVNFACLSGDHFYAHMDKIAA
;
A
#
# COMPACT_ATOMS: atom_id res chain seq x y z
N ALA A 1 -17.00 -16.48 7.81
CA ALA A 1 -16.07 -15.78 8.73
C ALA A 1 -16.25 -14.27 8.70
N LEU A 2 -16.19 -13.57 7.52
CA LEU A 2 -16.29 -12.12 7.44
C LEU A 2 -17.64 -11.60 7.93
N ILE A 3 -18.75 -12.13 7.42
CA ILE A 3 -20.11 -11.75 7.83
C ILE A 3 -20.29 -11.87 9.35
N SER A 4 -19.84 -12.98 9.95
CA SER A 4 -19.93 -13.17 11.40
C SER A 4 -19.12 -12.16 12.21
N ARG A 5 -18.05 -11.62 11.67
CA ARG A 5 -17.28 -10.55 12.31
C ARG A 5 -17.96 -9.19 12.16
N LEU A 6 -18.48 -8.89 10.98
CA LEU A 6 -19.18 -7.63 10.71
C LEU A 6 -20.48 -7.50 11.53
N HIS A 7 -21.21 -8.59 11.74
CA HIS A 7 -22.38 -8.60 12.64
C HIS A 7 -22.09 -8.18 14.10
N LYS A 8 -20.83 -8.29 14.54
CA LYS A 8 -20.41 -7.89 15.87
C LYS A 8 -20.00 -6.40 15.97
N VAL A 9 -20.07 -5.67 14.86
CA VAL A 9 -19.74 -4.25 14.84
C VAL A 9 -20.94 -3.46 15.36
N THR A 10 -20.81 -2.90 16.55
CA THR A 10 -21.80 -2.00 17.14
C THR A 10 -21.61 -0.61 16.54
N VAL A 11 -22.66 -0.11 15.90
CA VAL A 11 -22.72 1.23 15.33
C VAL A 11 -23.46 2.14 16.31
N GLY A 12 -22.91 3.32 16.59
CA GLY A 12 -23.54 4.24 17.54
C GLY A 12 -22.64 5.42 17.93
N ASP A 13 -22.96 6.05 19.02
CA ASP A 13 -22.16 7.15 19.58
C ASP A 13 -20.79 6.62 20.06
N PRO A 14 -19.67 7.11 19.50
CA PRO A 14 -18.34 6.66 19.88
C PRO A 14 -17.96 6.91 21.35
N ALA A 15 -18.69 7.79 22.05
CA ALA A 15 -18.49 8.01 23.47
C ALA A 15 -19.06 6.86 24.34
N GLN A 16 -19.88 5.98 23.79
CA GLN A 16 -20.43 4.83 24.50
C GLN A 16 -19.48 3.63 24.44
N GLU A 17 -19.35 2.95 25.56
CA GLU A 17 -18.53 1.74 25.66
C GLU A 17 -19.07 0.64 24.73
N GLY A 18 -18.16 -0.04 24.03
CA GLY A 18 -18.50 -1.14 23.10
C GLY A 18 -18.86 -0.70 21.68
N VAL A 19 -19.06 0.59 21.42
CA VAL A 19 -19.25 1.10 20.06
C VAL A 19 -17.94 0.97 19.26
N LYS A 20 -18.04 0.40 18.07
CA LYS A 20 -16.91 0.15 17.18
C LYS A 20 -16.90 1.04 15.93
N MET A 21 -18.04 1.61 15.58
CA MET A 21 -18.17 2.46 14.39
C MET A 21 -19.14 3.62 14.69
N GLY A 22 -18.69 4.84 14.42
CA GLY A 22 -19.46 6.05 14.56
C GLY A 22 -20.33 6.38 13.34
N ALA A 23 -20.85 7.61 13.32
CA ALA A 23 -21.65 8.14 12.22
C ALA A 23 -20.76 8.59 11.04
N LEU A 24 -21.37 8.71 9.87
CA LEU A 24 -20.84 9.43 8.72
C LEU A 24 -20.80 10.93 9.03
N VAL A 25 -20.19 11.72 8.14
CA VAL A 25 -19.96 13.15 8.37
C VAL A 25 -21.27 13.95 8.54
N ASN A 26 -22.32 13.58 7.82
CA ASN A 26 -23.64 14.19 7.91
C ASN A 26 -24.74 13.29 7.29
N SER A 27 -26.00 13.72 7.37
CA SER A 27 -27.15 12.99 6.81
C SER A 27 -27.19 12.97 5.28
N GLU A 28 -26.65 13.97 4.62
CA GLU A 28 -26.54 14.02 3.16
C GLU A 28 -25.57 12.92 2.68
N GLN A 29 -24.41 12.79 3.32
CA GLN A 29 -23.49 11.71 3.04
C GLN A 29 -24.10 10.32 3.28
N ARG A 30 -24.95 10.18 4.30
CA ARG A 30 -25.66 8.92 4.56
C ARG A 30 -26.62 8.60 3.39
N GLN A 31 -27.30 9.59 2.87
CA GLN A 31 -28.20 9.43 1.70
C GLN A 31 -27.39 9.05 0.44
N ASP A 32 -26.29 9.73 0.18
CA ASP A 32 -25.40 9.44 -0.97
C ASP A 32 -24.87 8.02 -0.92
N VAL A 33 -24.51 7.54 0.27
CA VAL A 33 -24.08 6.13 0.45
C VAL A 33 -25.23 5.18 0.14
N GLN A 34 -26.45 5.47 0.64
CA GLN A 34 -27.61 4.62 0.34
C GLN A 34 -27.92 4.58 -1.17
N GLU A 35 -27.86 5.72 -1.85
CA GLU A 35 -28.06 5.77 -3.29
C GLU A 35 -26.97 4.99 -4.04
N SER A 36 -25.73 5.07 -3.60
CA SER A 36 -24.62 4.32 -4.18
C SER A 36 -24.81 2.81 -4.01
N VAL A 37 -25.24 2.37 -2.82
CA VAL A 37 -25.57 0.96 -2.55
C VAL A 37 -26.73 0.50 -3.45
N ASN A 38 -27.80 1.30 -3.58
CA ASN A 38 -28.93 0.98 -4.43
C ASN A 38 -28.52 0.83 -5.91
N LYS A 39 -27.64 1.71 -6.41
CA LYS A 39 -27.07 1.62 -7.76
C LYS A 39 -26.26 0.34 -7.97
N LEU A 40 -25.47 -0.07 -6.98
CA LEU A 40 -24.69 -1.32 -7.03
C LEU A 40 -25.62 -2.54 -7.03
N ILE A 41 -26.67 -2.55 -6.21
CA ILE A 41 -27.69 -3.61 -6.20
C ILE A 41 -28.41 -3.68 -7.55
N ALA A 42 -28.83 -2.54 -8.09
CA ALA A 42 -29.48 -2.48 -9.39
C ALA A 42 -28.57 -2.95 -10.55
N ALA A 43 -27.25 -2.81 -10.38
CA ALA A 43 -26.26 -3.34 -11.31
C ALA A 43 -25.99 -4.84 -11.16
N GLY A 44 -26.65 -5.55 -10.23
CA GLY A 44 -26.55 -6.98 -10.06
C GLY A 44 -25.69 -7.44 -8.88
N CYS A 45 -25.30 -6.55 -7.98
CA CYS A 45 -24.63 -6.94 -6.75
C CYS A 45 -25.63 -7.54 -5.75
N GLU A 46 -25.27 -8.64 -5.11
CA GLU A 46 -26.02 -9.30 -4.04
C GLU A 46 -25.65 -8.69 -2.69
N VAL A 47 -26.63 -8.44 -1.83
CA VAL A 47 -26.41 -7.98 -0.45
C VAL A 47 -26.14 -9.18 0.44
N LEU A 48 -24.93 -9.27 1.00
CA LEU A 48 -24.57 -10.29 1.96
C LEU A 48 -24.80 -9.86 3.42
N LEU A 49 -24.73 -8.55 3.67
CA LEU A 49 -24.93 -7.95 4.98
C LEU A 49 -25.26 -6.46 4.84
N GLY A 50 -26.13 -5.94 5.70
CA GLY A 50 -26.49 -4.51 5.71
C GLY A 50 -27.29 -4.12 4.48
N GLY A 51 -26.89 -3.05 3.82
CA GLY A 51 -27.49 -2.56 2.58
C GLY A 51 -28.56 -1.47 2.75
N GLU A 52 -29.15 -1.34 3.92
CA GLU A 52 -30.16 -0.33 4.22
C GLU A 52 -29.86 0.41 5.52
N ALA A 53 -29.95 1.72 5.47
CA ALA A 53 -29.94 2.59 6.63
C ALA A 53 -31.35 3.09 6.93
N ASP A 54 -31.66 3.24 8.20
CA ASP A 54 -32.86 3.96 8.59
C ASP A 54 -32.68 5.47 8.39
N LEU A 55 -33.08 5.96 7.23
CA LEU A 55 -32.93 7.36 6.86
C LEU A 55 -33.81 8.30 7.72
N SER A 56 -34.80 7.78 8.45
CA SER A 56 -35.64 8.54 9.37
C SER A 56 -35.02 8.72 10.76
N ALA A 57 -34.06 7.86 11.12
CA ALA A 57 -33.40 7.93 12.40
C ALA A 57 -32.52 9.17 12.53
N ALA A 58 -32.43 9.70 13.74
CA ALA A 58 -31.52 10.80 14.08
C ALA A 58 -30.04 10.36 13.88
N GLY A 59 -29.21 11.31 13.46
CA GLY A 59 -27.80 11.07 13.19
C GLY A 59 -27.53 10.51 11.78
N ALA A 60 -26.25 10.35 11.46
CA ALA A 60 -25.80 9.89 10.15
C ALA A 60 -25.19 8.45 10.22
N PHE A 61 -25.81 7.59 10.97
CA PHE A 61 -25.35 6.20 11.12
C PHE A 61 -25.69 5.38 9.88
N PHE A 62 -24.75 4.54 9.47
CA PHE A 62 -24.92 3.61 8.37
C PHE A 62 -24.39 2.23 8.79
N PRO A 63 -25.12 1.14 8.54
CA PRO A 63 -24.64 -0.19 8.94
C PRO A 63 -23.46 -0.66 8.10
N PRO A 64 -22.55 -1.48 8.64
CA PRO A 64 -21.57 -2.17 7.83
C PRO A 64 -22.27 -2.94 6.72
N THR A 65 -21.90 -2.66 5.48
CA THR A 65 -22.53 -3.24 4.29
C THR A 65 -21.52 -4.05 3.51
N LEU A 66 -21.87 -5.28 3.20
CA LEU A 66 -21.08 -6.18 2.38
C LEU A 66 -21.91 -6.63 1.18
N LEU A 67 -21.42 -6.28 0.00
CA LEU A 67 -21.97 -6.68 -1.29
C LEU A 67 -21.12 -7.78 -1.91
N TYR A 68 -21.71 -8.54 -2.82
CA TYR A 68 -21.02 -9.53 -3.65
C TYR A 68 -21.36 -9.31 -5.12
N CYS A 69 -20.33 -9.21 -5.95
CA CYS A 69 -20.46 -9.14 -7.40
C CYS A 69 -19.84 -10.40 -8.01
N SER A 70 -20.66 -11.29 -8.51
CA SER A 70 -20.21 -12.58 -9.08
C SER A 70 -19.50 -12.41 -10.43
N GLN A 71 -19.83 -11.36 -11.19
CA GLN A 71 -19.31 -11.09 -12.52
C GLN A 71 -18.71 -9.68 -12.63
N PRO A 72 -17.57 -9.43 -11.97
CA PRO A 72 -16.99 -8.09 -11.90
C PRO A 72 -16.52 -7.56 -13.26
N ASP A 73 -16.19 -8.42 -14.21
CA ASP A 73 -15.81 -8.01 -15.58
C ASP A 73 -17.01 -7.44 -16.36
N GLU A 74 -18.22 -7.92 -16.07
CA GLU A 74 -19.47 -7.57 -16.76
C GLU A 74 -20.25 -6.48 -16.03
N THR A 75 -19.79 -6.07 -14.85
CA THR A 75 -20.47 -5.09 -13.98
C THR A 75 -19.60 -3.84 -13.77
N PRO A 76 -19.51 -2.93 -14.77
CA PRO A 76 -18.68 -1.74 -14.67
C PRO A 76 -18.98 -0.85 -13.45
N ALA A 77 -20.21 -0.91 -12.94
CA ALA A 77 -20.66 -0.13 -11.79
C ALA A 77 -19.81 -0.37 -10.53
N VAL A 78 -19.35 -1.62 -10.29
CA VAL A 78 -18.53 -1.94 -9.10
C VAL A 78 -17.16 -1.27 -9.11
N HIS A 79 -16.68 -0.86 -10.28
CA HIS A 79 -15.43 -0.15 -10.46
C HIS A 79 -15.60 1.37 -10.55
N ALA A 80 -16.79 1.83 -10.98
CA ALA A 80 -17.08 3.24 -11.20
C ALA A 80 -17.69 3.92 -9.98
N ILE A 81 -18.50 3.21 -9.19
CA ILE A 81 -19.21 3.77 -8.03
C ILE A 81 -18.36 3.59 -6.77
N GLU A 82 -18.06 4.69 -6.11
CA GLU A 82 -17.47 4.72 -4.78
C GLU A 82 -18.57 5.11 -3.77
N ALA A 83 -19.00 4.13 -2.97
CA ALA A 83 -19.86 4.40 -1.83
C ALA A 83 -18.99 4.91 -0.68
N PHE A 84 -18.96 6.23 -0.47
CA PHE A 84 -18.07 6.86 0.49
C PHE A 84 -18.57 6.66 1.95
N GLY A 85 -18.58 5.39 2.38
CA GLY A 85 -19.11 4.92 3.64
C GLY A 85 -18.65 3.50 3.97
N PRO A 86 -19.24 2.83 4.98
CA PRO A 86 -18.84 1.50 5.43
C PRO A 86 -19.36 0.39 4.50
N VAL A 87 -19.04 0.50 3.24
CA VAL A 87 -19.49 -0.42 2.17
C VAL A 87 -18.28 -1.08 1.52
N ALA A 88 -18.34 -2.39 1.35
CA ALA A 88 -17.34 -3.16 0.63
C ALA A 88 -18.01 -4.14 -0.34
N THR A 89 -17.41 -4.36 -1.49
CA THR A 89 -17.88 -5.33 -2.48
C THR A 89 -16.85 -6.44 -2.65
N LEU A 90 -17.27 -7.68 -2.44
CA LEU A 90 -16.48 -8.87 -2.75
C LEU A 90 -16.58 -9.17 -4.24
N MET A 91 -15.45 -9.35 -4.88
CA MET A 91 -15.32 -9.71 -6.29
C MET A 91 -14.42 -10.94 -6.41
N PRO A 92 -14.92 -12.07 -6.95
CA PRO A 92 -14.07 -13.22 -7.20
C PRO A 92 -13.13 -12.96 -8.38
N TYR A 93 -11.97 -13.57 -8.34
CA TYR A 93 -11.03 -13.55 -9.46
C TYR A 93 -10.60 -14.98 -9.82
N ARG A 94 -10.28 -15.20 -11.10
CA ARG A 94 -9.93 -16.52 -11.65
C ARG A 94 -8.47 -16.89 -11.42
N ASP A 95 -7.60 -15.91 -11.59
CA ASP A 95 -6.15 -16.06 -11.51
C ASP A 95 -5.49 -14.73 -11.11
N ARG A 96 -4.17 -14.73 -10.97
CA ARG A 96 -3.38 -13.56 -10.55
C ARG A 96 -3.52 -12.39 -11.52
N GLN A 97 -3.53 -12.66 -12.82
CA GLN A 97 -3.64 -11.63 -13.84
C GLN A 97 -5.02 -10.97 -13.81
N HIS A 98 -6.06 -11.76 -13.57
CA HIS A 98 -7.41 -11.25 -13.37
C HIS A 98 -7.50 -10.38 -12.11
N ALA A 99 -6.90 -10.80 -10.99
CA ALA A 99 -6.85 -9.98 -9.78
C ALA A 99 -6.19 -8.62 -10.02
N LEU A 100 -5.08 -8.59 -10.79
CA LEU A 100 -4.42 -7.35 -11.20
C LEU A 100 -5.31 -6.46 -12.07
N THR A 101 -6.08 -7.06 -12.96
CA THR A 101 -7.03 -6.34 -13.83
C THR A 101 -8.12 -5.67 -13.01
N LEU A 102 -8.75 -6.41 -12.09
CA LEU A 102 -9.77 -5.88 -11.19
C LEU A 102 -9.20 -4.78 -10.28
N ALA A 103 -8.01 -4.99 -9.72
CA ALA A 103 -7.37 -4.00 -8.85
C ALA A 103 -7.10 -2.66 -9.55
N ARG A 104 -6.96 -2.65 -10.88
CA ARG A 104 -6.72 -1.44 -11.70
C ARG A 104 -7.98 -0.80 -12.24
N ALA A 105 -9.11 -1.51 -12.22
CA ALA A 105 -10.32 -1.10 -12.92
C ALA A 105 -10.98 0.17 -12.35
N GLY A 106 -10.66 0.54 -11.10
CA GLY A 106 -11.29 1.69 -10.42
C GLY A 106 -10.84 3.08 -10.89
N GLY A 107 -9.97 3.19 -11.90
CA GLY A 107 -9.54 4.49 -12.44
C GLY A 107 -8.61 5.31 -11.54
N GLY A 108 -8.04 4.67 -10.55
CA GLY A 108 -7.13 5.26 -9.57
C GLY A 108 -7.64 5.10 -8.13
N SER A 109 -6.79 4.57 -7.27
CA SER A 109 -7.11 4.33 -5.86
C SER A 109 -6.09 4.99 -4.94
N LEU A 110 -6.55 5.50 -3.81
CA LEU A 110 -5.68 6.09 -2.80
C LEU A 110 -4.81 5.01 -2.15
N ALA A 111 -5.41 3.88 -1.80
CA ALA A 111 -4.73 2.79 -1.12
C ALA A 111 -5.22 1.41 -1.60
N GLY A 112 -4.34 0.43 -1.55
CA GLY A 112 -4.63 -0.98 -1.75
C GLY A 112 -3.94 -1.85 -0.71
N THR A 113 -4.49 -3.02 -0.42
CA THR A 113 -3.87 -4.00 0.48
C THR A 113 -3.74 -5.34 -0.22
N LEU A 114 -2.56 -5.94 -0.15
CA LEU A 114 -2.34 -7.31 -0.56
C LEU A 114 -2.01 -8.17 0.66
N VAL A 115 -2.77 -9.23 0.86
CA VAL A 115 -2.50 -10.21 1.93
C VAL A 115 -1.80 -11.41 1.32
N THR A 116 -0.51 -11.60 1.63
CA THR A 116 0.27 -12.72 1.14
C THR A 116 1.52 -12.96 1.97
N ALA A 117 1.94 -14.21 2.08
CA ALA A 117 3.24 -14.61 2.62
C ALA A 117 4.32 -14.71 1.52
N SER A 118 3.94 -14.69 0.24
CA SER A 118 4.87 -14.81 -0.89
C SER A 118 5.41 -13.45 -1.33
N GLY A 119 6.71 -13.23 -1.15
CA GLY A 119 7.38 -12.02 -1.62
C GLY A 119 7.43 -11.92 -3.15
N GLU A 120 7.48 -13.05 -3.86
CA GLU A 120 7.42 -13.08 -5.31
C GLU A 120 6.06 -12.60 -5.82
N LEU A 121 4.97 -13.13 -5.25
CA LEU A 121 3.62 -12.68 -5.57
C LEU A 121 3.44 -11.18 -5.24
N ALA A 122 3.97 -10.73 -4.10
CA ALA A 122 3.89 -9.33 -3.72
C ALA A 122 4.63 -8.44 -4.72
N ARG A 123 5.80 -8.84 -5.20
CA ARG A 123 6.54 -8.14 -6.23
C ARG A 123 5.76 -8.06 -7.54
N GLU A 124 5.24 -9.20 -8.03
CA GLU A 124 4.42 -9.27 -9.24
C GLU A 124 3.22 -8.32 -9.15
N PHE A 125 2.49 -8.39 -8.04
CA PHE A 125 1.33 -7.54 -7.82
C PHE A 125 1.69 -6.05 -7.80
N ILE A 126 2.75 -5.67 -7.07
CA ILE A 126 3.18 -4.27 -7.01
C ILE A 126 3.56 -3.75 -8.38
N LEU A 127 4.38 -4.46 -9.13
CA LEU A 127 4.79 -4.05 -10.48
C LEU A 127 3.58 -3.92 -11.43
N GLY A 128 2.59 -4.78 -11.27
CA GLY A 128 1.37 -4.76 -12.07
C GLY A 128 0.37 -3.68 -11.65
N ALA A 129 0.23 -3.39 -10.35
CA ALA A 129 -0.85 -2.54 -9.79
C ALA A 129 -0.38 -1.14 -9.37
N ALA A 130 0.92 -0.89 -9.21
CA ALA A 130 1.45 0.36 -8.67
C ALA A 130 0.95 1.61 -9.40
N ARG A 131 0.80 1.54 -10.72
CA ARG A 131 0.30 2.67 -11.53
C ARG A 131 -1.14 3.08 -11.23
N ALA A 132 -1.90 2.23 -10.54
CA ALA A 132 -3.30 2.45 -10.20
C ALA A 132 -3.51 2.80 -8.72
N HIS A 133 -2.45 2.80 -7.90
CA HIS A 133 -2.56 2.99 -6.45
C HIS A 133 -1.52 4.00 -5.94
N GLY A 134 -1.93 4.87 -5.03
CA GLY A 134 -1.01 5.79 -4.34
C GLY A 134 -0.16 5.07 -3.29
N ARG A 135 -0.76 4.12 -2.56
CA ARG A 135 -0.11 3.27 -1.56
C ARG A 135 -0.54 1.83 -1.72
N ILE A 136 0.38 0.91 -1.50
CA ILE A 136 0.07 -0.52 -1.39
C ILE A 136 0.67 -1.02 -0.07
N GLN A 137 -0.19 -1.59 0.77
CA GLN A 137 0.21 -2.25 2.00
C GLN A 137 0.29 -3.76 1.76
N ILE A 138 1.41 -4.36 2.15
CA ILE A 138 1.57 -5.81 2.12
C ILE A 138 1.39 -6.35 3.53
N LEU A 139 0.34 -7.15 3.73
CA LEU A 139 0.05 -7.81 4.99
C LEU A 139 0.44 -9.28 4.95
N ASN A 140 1.21 -9.68 5.94
CA ASN A 140 1.52 -11.06 6.28
C ASN A 140 1.45 -11.24 7.79
N GLU A 141 1.77 -12.41 8.30
CA GLU A 141 1.75 -12.68 9.74
C GLU A 141 2.63 -11.71 10.53
N ALA A 142 3.84 -11.43 10.02
CA ALA A 142 4.79 -10.54 10.69
C ALA A 142 4.32 -9.08 10.77
N SER A 143 3.63 -8.58 9.74
CA SER A 143 3.17 -7.19 9.70
C SER A 143 1.76 -6.99 10.25
N SER A 144 0.95 -8.05 10.41
CA SER A 144 -0.44 -7.94 10.86
C SER A 144 -0.59 -7.47 12.30
N VAL A 145 0.42 -7.72 13.14
CA VAL A 145 0.42 -7.36 14.57
C VAL A 145 0.75 -5.88 14.77
N GLU A 146 1.66 -5.34 13.97
CA GLU A 146 2.21 -3.99 14.15
C GLU A 146 1.77 -2.98 13.08
N SER A 147 0.94 -3.40 12.14
CA SER A 147 0.50 -2.52 11.05
C SER A 147 -0.44 -1.43 11.56
N THR A 148 -0.13 -0.18 11.24
CA THR A 148 -1.02 0.96 11.49
C THR A 148 -2.16 1.04 10.48
N GLY A 149 -2.18 0.17 9.46
CA GLY A 149 -3.12 0.21 8.34
C GLY A 149 -2.90 1.42 7.42
N HIS A 150 -3.86 1.67 6.56
CA HIS A 150 -3.79 2.78 5.60
C HIS A 150 -4.21 4.14 6.17
N GLY A 151 -4.87 4.17 7.33
CA GLY A 151 -5.45 5.38 7.90
C GLY A 151 -4.43 6.41 8.39
N SER A 152 -3.20 5.99 8.67
CA SER A 152 -2.14 6.85 9.22
C SER A 152 -0.89 6.80 8.36
N PRO A 153 -0.85 7.50 7.21
CA PRO A 153 0.36 7.57 6.41
C PRO A 153 1.44 8.34 7.18
N LEU A 154 2.67 7.82 7.14
CA LEU A 154 3.81 8.55 7.67
C LEU A 154 4.03 9.85 6.87
N PRO A 155 4.54 10.93 7.49
CA PRO A 155 4.69 12.23 6.83
C PRO A 155 5.53 12.22 5.55
N GLN A 156 6.47 11.28 5.44
CA GLN A 156 7.31 11.11 4.26
C GLN A 156 6.68 10.28 3.13
N LEU A 157 5.49 9.68 3.39
CA LEU A 157 4.78 8.88 2.41
C LEU A 157 3.86 9.76 1.56
N VAL A 158 3.59 9.31 0.34
CA VAL A 158 2.62 9.95 -0.54
C VAL A 158 1.21 9.73 0.03
N HIS A 159 0.47 10.83 0.22
CA HIS A 159 -0.96 10.81 0.52
C HIS A 159 -1.70 11.38 -0.68
N GLY A 160 -2.05 10.53 -1.59
CA GLY A 160 -2.67 10.83 -2.87
C GLY A 160 -2.54 9.61 -3.74
N GLY A 161 -2.97 9.70 -4.97
CA GLY A 161 -2.90 8.59 -5.92
C GLY A 161 -3.17 9.04 -7.35
N PRO A 162 -3.08 8.11 -8.29
CA PRO A 162 -3.32 8.37 -9.70
C PRO A 162 -4.81 8.58 -9.99
N GLY A 163 -5.10 9.18 -11.12
CA GLY A 163 -6.46 9.33 -11.64
C GLY A 163 -7.41 9.98 -10.65
N ARG A 164 -8.55 9.34 -10.44
CA ARG A 164 -9.61 9.85 -9.54
C ARG A 164 -9.22 9.95 -8.07
N ALA A 165 -8.20 9.24 -7.62
CA ALA A 165 -7.72 9.35 -6.24
C ALA A 165 -7.19 10.75 -5.93
N GLY A 166 -6.75 11.47 -6.95
CA GLY A 166 -6.22 12.82 -6.81
C GLY A 166 -4.92 12.88 -6.05
N GLY A 167 -4.25 13.99 -6.20
CA GLY A 167 -2.98 14.26 -5.57
C GLY A 167 -2.22 15.25 -6.42
N GLY A 168 -1.23 15.92 -5.82
CA GLY A 168 -0.43 16.87 -6.55
C GLY A 168 0.78 17.30 -5.74
N GLU A 169 1.81 17.69 -6.45
CA GLU A 169 2.99 18.34 -5.91
C GLU A 169 3.17 19.70 -6.59
N GLU A 170 3.89 20.59 -5.94
CA GLU A 170 4.28 21.83 -6.60
C GLU A 170 5.10 21.57 -7.86
N LEU A 171 4.70 22.21 -8.96
CA LEU A 171 5.31 22.06 -10.26
C LEU A 171 6.49 23.03 -10.41
N GLY A 172 7.66 22.63 -9.92
CA GLY A 172 8.90 23.42 -10.04
C GLY A 172 10.13 22.53 -10.20
N GLY A 173 11.01 22.82 -11.17
CA GLY A 173 12.26 22.13 -11.41
C GLY A 173 12.11 20.61 -11.53
N LEU A 174 12.94 19.85 -10.82
CA LEU A 174 12.91 18.38 -10.81
C LEU A 174 11.62 17.80 -10.18
N ARG A 175 10.91 18.58 -9.36
CA ARG A 175 9.63 18.13 -8.78
C ARG A 175 8.56 17.98 -9.85
N SER A 176 8.51 18.84 -10.85
CA SER A 176 7.57 18.73 -11.95
C SER A 176 7.75 17.43 -12.73
N VAL A 177 9.00 17.03 -12.99
CA VAL A 177 9.28 15.73 -13.63
C VAL A 177 8.72 14.58 -12.79
N LYS A 178 8.97 14.61 -11.48
CA LYS A 178 8.45 13.58 -10.55
C LYS A 178 6.93 13.60 -10.44
N HIS A 179 6.28 14.76 -10.65
CA HIS A 179 4.83 14.87 -10.65
C HIS A 179 4.19 14.07 -11.79
N TYR A 180 4.81 14.07 -12.97
CA TYR A 180 4.35 13.28 -14.11
C TYR A 180 4.73 11.80 -14.02
N MET A 181 5.49 11.40 -13.00
CA MET A 181 5.82 10.00 -12.71
C MET A 181 4.91 9.47 -11.60
N GLN A 182 4.32 8.29 -11.81
CA GLN A 182 3.56 7.62 -10.75
C GLN A 182 4.51 7.14 -9.66
N ARG A 183 4.25 7.58 -8.42
CA ARG A 183 4.91 7.08 -7.22
C ARG A 183 3.91 6.29 -6.39
N THR A 184 4.32 5.12 -5.96
CA THR A 184 3.52 4.28 -5.07
C THR A 184 4.33 3.94 -3.83
N ALA A 185 3.81 4.25 -2.65
CA ALA A 185 4.41 3.82 -1.39
C ALA A 185 4.04 2.37 -1.12
N VAL A 186 5.04 1.56 -0.80
CA VAL A 186 4.87 0.16 -0.44
C VAL A 186 5.25 -0.01 1.02
N GLN A 187 4.36 -0.59 1.81
CA GLN A 187 4.55 -0.85 3.24
C GLN A 187 4.46 -2.35 3.49
N GLY A 188 5.35 -2.86 4.31
CA GLY A 188 5.40 -4.29 4.64
C GLY A 188 6.47 -4.59 5.67
N SER A 189 6.60 -5.85 6.07
CA SER A 189 7.71 -6.27 6.93
C SER A 189 9.06 -6.07 6.22
N PRO A 190 10.17 -5.83 6.96
CA PRO A 190 11.49 -5.64 6.34
C PRO A 190 11.88 -6.76 5.37
N THR A 191 11.60 -8.01 5.71
CA THR A 191 11.88 -9.17 4.85
C THR A 191 11.07 -9.11 3.54
N MET A 192 9.79 -8.75 3.62
CA MET A 192 8.93 -8.61 2.45
C MET A 192 9.41 -7.47 1.54
N LEU A 193 9.76 -6.32 2.13
CA LEU A 193 10.28 -5.17 1.37
C LEU A 193 11.61 -5.49 0.71
N ALA A 194 12.50 -6.22 1.39
CA ALA A 194 13.76 -6.68 0.82
C ALA A 194 13.54 -7.61 -0.39
N THR A 195 12.58 -8.52 -0.30
CA THR A 195 12.25 -9.46 -1.39
C THR A 195 11.66 -8.71 -2.59
N ILE A 196 10.71 -7.80 -2.37
CA ILE A 196 10.06 -7.02 -3.42
C ILE A 196 11.07 -6.11 -4.14
N GLY A 197 11.87 -5.38 -3.37
CA GLY A 197 12.86 -4.43 -3.88
C GLY A 197 14.12 -5.08 -4.41
N GLN A 198 14.34 -6.37 -4.15
CA GLN A 198 15.58 -7.10 -4.43
C GLN A 198 16.82 -6.40 -3.83
N GLN A 199 16.61 -5.71 -2.71
CA GLN A 199 17.63 -4.99 -1.95
C GLN A 199 17.48 -5.32 -0.47
N TRP A 200 18.60 -5.46 0.23
CA TRP A 200 18.54 -5.69 1.67
C TRP A 200 17.98 -4.46 2.40
N VAL A 201 17.07 -4.70 3.34
CA VAL A 201 16.48 -3.70 4.23
C VAL A 201 16.86 -4.06 5.67
N ARG A 202 17.21 -3.08 6.48
CA ARG A 202 17.56 -3.29 7.89
C ARG A 202 16.41 -3.99 8.62
N GLY A 203 16.72 -5.11 9.28
CA GLY A 203 15.74 -5.96 9.98
C GLY A 203 15.12 -7.07 9.10
N ALA A 204 15.48 -7.13 7.80
CA ALA A 204 15.08 -8.26 6.96
C ALA A 204 15.80 -9.54 7.39
N GLN A 205 15.06 -10.64 7.43
CA GLN A 205 15.65 -11.97 7.62
C GLN A 205 16.45 -12.32 6.35
N VAL A 206 17.64 -12.86 6.54
CA VAL A 206 18.46 -13.37 5.44
C VAL A 206 17.80 -14.66 4.96
N ASN A 207 17.39 -14.70 3.69
CA ASN A 207 16.93 -15.94 3.07
C ASN A 207 18.17 -16.83 2.89
N GLU A 208 18.25 -17.94 3.59
CA GLU A 208 19.40 -18.87 3.53
C GLU A 208 19.64 -19.43 2.11
N ASP A 209 18.59 -19.42 1.27
CA ASP A 209 18.66 -19.87 -0.12
C ASP A 209 19.31 -18.86 -1.09
N ARG A 210 19.55 -17.61 -0.65
CA ARG A 210 20.31 -16.63 -1.42
C ARG A 210 21.68 -16.45 -0.83
N ILE A 211 22.62 -17.15 -1.40
CA ILE A 211 24.04 -17.01 -1.04
C ILE A 211 24.45 -15.57 -1.37
N HIS A 212 24.83 -14.81 -0.34
CA HIS A 212 25.34 -13.45 -0.51
C HIS A 212 26.53 -13.49 -1.50
N PRO A 213 26.64 -12.56 -2.47
CA PRO A 213 27.71 -12.59 -3.47
C PRO A 213 29.12 -12.73 -2.88
N PHE A 214 29.37 -12.16 -1.70
CA PHE A 214 30.64 -12.34 -0.98
C PHE A 214 30.82 -13.74 -0.32
N ARG A 215 29.81 -14.60 -0.35
CA ARG A 215 29.90 -16.00 0.09
C ARG A 215 29.95 -16.98 -1.07
N LYS A 216 29.95 -16.46 -2.31
CA LYS A 216 30.16 -17.26 -3.52
C LYS A 216 31.66 -17.48 -3.72
N TYR A 217 32.00 -18.66 -4.18
CA TYR A 217 33.33 -18.90 -4.74
C TYR A 217 33.44 -18.21 -6.09
N PHE A 218 34.66 -17.95 -6.54
CA PHE A 218 34.92 -17.27 -7.82
C PHE A 218 34.21 -17.94 -8.99
N GLU A 219 34.17 -19.27 -9.01
CA GLU A 219 33.55 -20.10 -10.03
C GLU A 219 32.02 -20.01 -10.05
N GLU A 220 31.42 -19.51 -8.97
CA GLU A 220 29.96 -19.34 -8.84
C GLU A 220 29.50 -17.93 -9.22
N ILE A 221 30.42 -17.00 -9.47
CA ILE A 221 30.11 -15.64 -9.86
C ILE A 221 29.76 -15.64 -11.35
N GLN A 222 28.60 -15.07 -11.67
CA GLN A 222 28.12 -14.96 -13.04
C GLN A 222 28.18 -13.50 -13.53
N PRO A 223 28.43 -13.27 -14.84
CA PRO A 223 28.28 -11.96 -15.42
C PRO A 223 26.88 -11.41 -15.18
N GLY A 224 26.79 -10.21 -14.59
CA GLY A 224 25.53 -9.60 -14.18
C GLY A 224 25.22 -9.75 -12.69
N ASP A 225 25.94 -10.55 -11.94
CA ASP A 225 25.88 -10.52 -10.47
C ASP A 225 26.26 -9.13 -9.96
N SER A 226 25.44 -8.58 -9.12
CA SER A 226 25.66 -7.25 -8.52
C SER A 226 25.50 -7.30 -7.02
N LEU A 227 26.28 -6.51 -6.33
CA LEU A 227 26.17 -6.30 -4.89
C LEU A 227 25.93 -4.83 -4.60
N LEU A 228 24.84 -4.52 -3.93
CA LEU A 228 24.61 -3.20 -3.36
C LEU A 228 25.09 -3.20 -1.90
N THR A 229 26.10 -2.42 -1.62
CA THR A 229 26.52 -2.15 -0.25
C THR A 229 25.59 -1.11 0.40
N PRO A 230 25.40 -1.15 1.73
CA PRO A 230 24.68 -0.09 2.41
C PRO A 230 25.37 1.27 2.17
N ARG A 231 24.56 2.28 1.88
CA ARG A 231 25.06 3.66 1.77
C ARG A 231 25.37 4.19 3.15
N ARG A 232 26.49 4.89 3.27
CA ARG A 232 26.82 5.65 4.46
C ARG A 232 27.38 7.02 4.03
N THR A 233 27.16 8.02 4.85
CA THR A 233 27.83 9.30 4.69
C THR A 233 29.29 9.15 5.07
N LEU A 234 30.19 9.51 4.19
CA LEU A 234 31.61 9.66 4.52
C LEU A 234 31.79 11.02 5.19
N THR A 235 32.35 11.02 6.36
CA THR A 235 32.68 12.22 7.14
C THR A 235 34.18 12.51 7.03
N GLU A 236 34.58 13.74 7.37
CA GLU A 236 36.00 14.08 7.45
C GLU A 236 36.78 13.15 8.40
N ALA A 237 36.13 12.70 9.48
CA ALA A 237 36.72 11.73 10.40
C ALA A 237 36.99 10.37 9.74
N ASP A 238 36.16 9.93 8.82
CA ASP A 238 36.38 8.67 8.08
C ASP A 238 37.60 8.78 7.17
N ILE A 239 37.79 9.93 6.52
CA ILE A 239 38.94 10.20 5.65
C ILE A 239 40.22 10.22 6.48
N VAL A 240 40.23 10.97 7.59
CA VAL A 240 41.38 11.02 8.51
C VAL A 240 41.74 9.64 9.05
N ASN A 241 40.76 8.89 9.52
CA ASN A 241 40.99 7.53 10.03
C ASN A 241 41.54 6.59 8.96
N PHE A 242 41.03 6.69 7.73
CA PHE A 242 41.55 5.90 6.60
C PHE A 242 43.01 6.27 6.26
N ALA A 243 43.31 7.58 6.20
CA ALA A 243 44.66 8.04 5.97
C ALA A 243 45.64 7.55 7.07
N CYS A 244 45.21 7.62 8.33
CA CYS A 244 46.02 7.14 9.45
C CYS A 244 46.26 5.62 9.37
N LEU A 245 45.27 4.85 8.92
CA LEU A 245 45.36 3.39 8.79
C LEU A 245 46.20 2.96 7.58
N SER A 246 46.03 3.64 6.45
CA SER A 246 46.67 3.31 5.17
C SER A 246 48.05 3.95 5.01
N GLY A 247 48.34 5.01 5.77
CA GLY A 247 49.53 5.86 5.58
C GLY A 247 49.42 6.81 4.39
N ASP A 248 48.23 6.91 3.75
CA ASP A 248 47.99 7.77 2.60
C ASP A 248 47.57 9.18 3.07
N HIS A 249 48.56 10.01 3.30
CA HIS A 249 48.38 11.42 3.67
C HIS A 249 48.54 12.38 2.46
N PHE A 250 48.24 11.89 1.26
CA PHE A 250 48.35 12.74 0.07
C PHE A 250 47.43 13.95 0.17
N TYR A 251 47.97 15.15 -0.11
CA TYR A 251 47.26 16.40 0.13
C TYR A 251 45.90 16.50 -0.57
N ALA A 252 45.75 15.94 -1.77
CA ALA A 252 44.50 15.93 -2.50
C ALA A 252 43.39 15.12 -1.76
N HIS A 253 43.76 14.26 -0.82
CA HIS A 253 42.82 13.47 -0.02
C HIS A 253 42.57 14.08 1.37
N MET A 254 43.51 14.90 1.86
CA MET A 254 43.53 15.38 3.25
C MET A 254 43.34 16.87 3.40
N ASP A 255 43.58 17.65 2.34
CA ASP A 255 43.48 19.09 2.38
C ASP A 255 42.23 19.61 1.73
N LYS A 256 41.37 20.23 2.54
CA LYS A 256 40.07 20.78 2.10
C LYS A 256 40.21 21.94 1.08
N ILE A 257 41.37 22.59 1.00
CA ILE A 257 41.63 23.67 0.09
C ILE A 257 42.23 23.16 -1.23
N ALA A 258 42.94 22.04 -1.16
CA ALA A 258 43.62 21.45 -2.32
C ALA A 258 42.81 20.40 -3.06
N ALA A 259 41.72 19.87 -2.43
CA ALA A 259 40.74 18.96 -3.03
C ALA A 259 39.57 19.75 -3.60
#